data_952b8407f4c21027a4d9cdee9015f5ea
#
_entry.id   952b8407f4c21027a4d9cdee9015f5ea
#
_cell.length_a   1.000
_cell.length_b   1.000
_cell.length_c   1.000
_cell.angle_alpha   90.00
_cell.angle_beta   90.00
_cell.angle_gamma   90.00
#
_symmetry.space_group_name_H-M   'P 1'
#
loop_
_entity.id
_entity.type
_entity.pdbx_description
1 polymer ?
#
loop_
_entity_poly.entity_id
_entity_poly.type
_entity_poly.pdbx_seq_one_letter_code
_entity_poly.pdbx_strand_id
1 'polypeptide(L)'
;MNLDSTISFRGATIRIPRQPTPAAPRNATLLPGETLPPVSEPRVKPGERAASRGADSNRSGMRVAKLHSAYGQPVSVREVTTRGERDQFVKFPWRIYAGDKNWAPPLLIEAKAFLDRKKHPFYKHGDAALFLAYVAGEVVGRILVSDDPNYNAQHGTNQGTFGMFESINDQGVASSLLNAAADWLRRRGRNEMVGPIDYSTNYPCGLLVEGFDTPQRVMMNHNPRYYARLLEDWRLTKATDLYAWWLDDSGDMLTRWSKLATRLAQRGSVTVRPVRFADFDAEIARCLKVYNEAWEKSWGFVKMTDAEFLHLARDLKKYAVEDLVLLAEVDGEPAGFCVTLPDFNEATRPLNGRLTTWGLPIGLVKLLRNMRQIKTGRMAVLGVVEKFRRRGVAELFILRSLEHGMLSLGYTGAELGWTLEHNDLINRTIEKVGGKRYKTYRLYSTPI
;
A
#
# COMPACT_ATOMS: atom_id res chain seq x y z
N MET A 1 -17.67 26.81 16.00
CA MET A 1 -17.30 27.41 14.70
C MET A 1 -17.12 26.30 13.69
N ASN A 2 -17.95 26.30 12.64
CA ASN A 2 -17.97 25.23 11.63
C ASN A 2 -16.82 25.45 10.63
N LEU A 3 -15.83 24.57 10.64
CA LEU A 3 -14.81 24.52 9.59
C LEU A 3 -15.20 23.43 8.58
N ASP A 4 -15.78 23.85 7.46
CA ASP A 4 -15.96 22.98 6.30
C ASP A 4 -14.60 22.69 5.68
N SER A 5 -14.33 21.41 5.39
CA SER A 5 -13.12 21.02 4.67
C SER A 5 -13.19 21.51 3.22
N THR A 6 -12.13 22.13 2.74
CA THR A 6 -12.05 22.67 1.38
C THR A 6 -10.98 21.97 0.56
N ILE A 7 -11.29 21.61 -0.70
CA ILE A 7 -10.32 21.11 -1.68
C ILE A 7 -10.05 22.22 -2.69
N SER A 8 -8.79 22.60 -2.86
CA SER A 8 -8.38 23.58 -3.86
C SER A 8 -7.79 22.89 -5.09
N PHE A 9 -8.36 23.15 -6.27
CA PHE A 9 -7.89 22.64 -7.55
C PHE A 9 -7.84 23.79 -8.56
N ARG A 10 -6.63 24.12 -9.07
CA ARG A 10 -6.39 25.19 -10.06
C ARG A 10 -7.13 26.52 -9.77
N GLY A 11 -7.03 26.99 -8.52
CA GLY A 11 -7.64 28.28 -8.14
C GLY A 11 -9.14 28.25 -7.79
N ALA A 12 -9.79 27.09 -7.86
CA ALA A 12 -11.16 26.90 -7.37
C ALA A 12 -11.15 26.20 -6.00
N THR A 13 -11.74 26.85 -5.00
CA THR A 13 -11.90 26.28 -3.65
C THR A 13 -13.29 25.68 -3.54
N ILE A 14 -13.38 24.38 -3.28
CA ILE A 14 -14.66 23.66 -3.15
C ILE A 14 -14.84 23.24 -1.69
N ARG A 15 -15.97 23.60 -1.08
CA ARG A 15 -16.37 23.14 0.26
C ARG A 15 -16.99 21.75 0.19
N ILE A 16 -16.57 20.85 1.07
CA ILE A 16 -17.15 19.51 1.22
C ILE A 16 -18.24 19.60 2.31
N PRO A 17 -19.52 19.36 2.00
CA PRO A 17 -20.57 19.33 3.01
C PRO A 17 -20.47 18.10 3.89
N ARG A 18 -20.81 18.23 5.19
CA ARG A 18 -20.91 17.09 6.13
C ARG A 18 -21.92 16.06 5.65
N GLN A 19 -21.63 14.79 5.93
CA GLN A 19 -22.58 13.70 5.72
C GLN A 19 -23.74 13.82 6.75
N PRO A 20 -25.00 13.63 6.35
CA PRO A 20 -26.12 13.57 7.27
C PRO A 20 -26.05 12.29 8.10
N THR A 21 -26.35 12.39 9.39
CA THR A 21 -26.45 11.26 10.34
C THR A 21 -27.55 10.29 9.88
N PRO A 22 -27.29 8.98 9.71
CA PRO A 22 -28.31 8.03 9.33
C PRO A 22 -29.29 7.76 10.49
N ALA A 23 -30.59 7.66 10.18
CA ALA A 23 -31.60 7.20 11.12
C ALA A 23 -31.43 5.71 11.45
N ALA A 24 -31.70 5.31 12.70
CA ALA A 24 -31.54 3.97 13.21
C ALA A 24 -32.27 2.89 12.37
N PRO A 25 -31.68 1.73 12.10
CA PRO A 25 -32.29 0.68 11.31
C PRO A 25 -33.35 -0.08 12.09
N ARG A 26 -34.49 -0.35 11.43
CA ARG A 26 -35.53 -1.27 11.88
C ARG A 26 -35.11 -2.72 11.55
N ASN A 27 -35.34 -3.62 12.51
CA ASN A 27 -35.07 -5.06 12.45
C ASN A 27 -35.60 -5.73 11.18
N ALA A 28 -34.74 -6.51 10.51
CA ALA A 28 -35.14 -7.50 9.50
C ALA A 28 -34.68 -8.88 9.94
N THR A 29 -35.65 -9.82 10.00
CA THR A 29 -35.51 -11.21 10.39
C THR A 29 -34.99 -12.03 9.21
N LEU A 30 -33.96 -12.86 9.42
CA LEU A 30 -33.44 -13.83 8.44
C LEU A 30 -34.00 -15.23 8.70
N LEU A 31 -34.37 -15.92 7.62
CA LEU A 31 -34.79 -17.35 7.59
C LEU A 31 -33.57 -18.25 7.34
N PRO A 32 -33.53 -19.50 7.85
CA PRO A 32 -32.36 -20.38 7.74
C PRO A 32 -32.44 -21.38 6.57
N GLY A 33 -31.29 -21.68 5.98
CA GLY A 33 -30.99 -22.94 5.29
C GLY A 33 -30.76 -22.88 3.81
N GLU A 34 -29.46 -22.86 3.42
CA GLU A 34 -29.00 -23.48 2.17
C GLU A 34 -27.52 -23.86 2.27
N THR A 35 -27.21 -25.12 2.01
CA THR A 35 -25.89 -25.72 1.99
C THR A 35 -25.34 -25.79 0.56
N LEU A 36 -24.07 -25.40 0.37
CA LEU A 36 -23.35 -25.50 -0.91
C LEU A 36 -22.62 -26.86 -1.05
N PRO A 37 -22.51 -27.41 -2.27
CA PRO A 37 -21.84 -28.69 -2.54
C PRO A 37 -20.30 -28.56 -2.65
N PRO A 38 -19.55 -29.68 -2.49
CA PRO A 38 -18.09 -29.66 -2.45
C PRO A 38 -17.44 -29.60 -3.85
N VAL A 39 -16.33 -28.89 -3.94
CA VAL A 39 -15.51 -28.73 -5.15
C VAL A 39 -14.44 -29.83 -5.18
N SER A 40 -14.37 -30.58 -6.30
CA SER A 40 -13.40 -31.63 -6.57
C SER A 40 -12.07 -31.09 -7.11
N GLU A 41 -10.97 -31.57 -6.55
CA GLU A 41 -9.58 -31.30 -7.01
C GLU A 41 -9.17 -32.14 -8.23
N PRO A 42 -8.38 -31.62 -9.17
CA PRO A 42 -7.75 -32.43 -10.22
C PRO A 42 -6.38 -32.96 -9.79
N ARG A 43 -6.20 -34.28 -9.93
CA ARG A 43 -4.94 -35.01 -9.73
C ARG A 43 -3.92 -34.68 -10.81
N VAL A 44 -2.68 -34.37 -10.40
CA VAL A 44 -1.50 -34.31 -11.28
C VAL A 44 -0.69 -35.59 -11.12
N LYS A 45 -0.30 -36.19 -12.25
CA LYS A 45 0.61 -37.36 -12.31
C LYS A 45 2.08 -36.91 -12.40
N PRO A 46 3.03 -37.66 -11.81
CA PRO A 46 4.47 -37.38 -11.90
C PRO A 46 5.19 -38.17 -13.00
N GLY A 47 6.24 -37.60 -13.56
CA GLY A 47 7.27 -38.18 -14.44
C GLY A 47 7.77 -37.10 -15.40
N GLU A 48 9.01 -36.80 -15.52
CA GLU A 48 10.23 -37.52 -15.80
C GLU A 48 11.48 -36.61 -15.60
N ARG A 49 12.53 -37.21 -15.10
CA ARG A 49 13.86 -36.60 -14.98
C ARG A 49 14.62 -36.73 -16.30
N ALA A 50 15.36 -35.72 -16.70
CA ALA A 50 16.49 -35.87 -17.60
C ALA A 50 17.67 -34.97 -17.21
N ALA A 51 18.72 -35.58 -17.13
CA ALA A 51 20.10 -35.56 -16.80
C ALA A 51 20.95 -34.35 -17.24
N SER A 52 21.95 -34.14 -16.39
CA SER A 52 23.13 -33.26 -16.43
C SER A 52 24.11 -33.52 -17.58
N ARG A 53 24.83 -32.44 -17.99
CA ARG A 53 26.25 -32.35 -18.41
C ARG A 53 26.47 -30.93 -18.90
N GLY A 54 27.51 -30.19 -18.60
CA GLY A 54 28.87 -30.27 -18.26
C GLY A 54 29.43 -28.85 -18.22
N ALA A 55 30.38 -28.60 -17.35
CA ALA A 55 31.09 -27.34 -17.21
C ALA A 55 32.02 -27.10 -18.39
N ASP A 56 32.08 -25.85 -18.85
CA ASP A 56 33.32 -25.31 -19.45
C ASP A 56 33.49 -23.81 -19.18
N SER A 57 34.63 -23.52 -18.62
CA SER A 57 35.15 -22.18 -18.33
C SER A 57 35.69 -21.54 -19.59
N ASN A 58 35.20 -20.31 -19.95
CA ASN A 58 36.17 -19.39 -20.55
C ASN A 58 35.75 -17.90 -20.35
N ARG A 59 36.74 -17.09 -20.04
CA ARG A 59 36.72 -15.65 -19.84
C ARG A 59 36.42 -14.92 -21.12
N SER A 60 35.65 -13.84 -20.99
CA SER A 60 35.76 -12.55 -21.65
C SER A 60 34.43 -12.06 -22.23
N GLY A 61 34.09 -10.82 -21.90
CA GLY A 61 33.08 -10.02 -22.59
C GLY A 61 31.67 -10.52 -22.43
N MET A 62 31.01 -10.11 -21.36
CA MET A 62 29.60 -10.37 -21.09
C MET A 62 28.76 -9.74 -22.22
N ARG A 63 28.56 -10.48 -23.32
CA ARG A 63 27.47 -10.22 -24.25
C ARG A 63 26.19 -10.44 -23.44
N VAL A 64 25.49 -9.33 -23.12
CA VAL A 64 24.11 -9.40 -22.61
C VAL A 64 23.33 -10.22 -23.62
N ALA A 65 23.05 -11.48 -23.30
CA ALA A 65 22.21 -12.32 -24.12
C ALA A 65 20.86 -11.61 -24.27
N LYS A 66 20.46 -11.30 -25.51
CA LYS A 66 19.14 -10.72 -25.76
C LYS A 66 18.11 -11.74 -25.32
N LEU A 67 17.42 -11.47 -24.20
CA LEU A 67 16.31 -12.29 -23.78
C LEU A 67 15.20 -12.16 -24.82
N HIS A 68 14.60 -13.30 -25.17
CA HIS A 68 13.49 -13.35 -26.11
C HIS A 68 12.19 -13.55 -25.32
N SER A 69 11.10 -12.95 -25.80
CA SER A 69 9.76 -13.25 -25.30
C SER A 69 9.42 -14.73 -25.56
N ALA A 70 8.40 -15.24 -24.88
CA ALA A 70 7.86 -16.59 -25.14
C ALA A 70 7.47 -16.82 -26.61
N TYR A 71 7.30 -15.74 -27.39
CA TYR A 71 7.00 -15.74 -28.82
C TYR A 71 8.28 -15.65 -29.71
N GLY A 72 9.47 -15.81 -29.15
CA GLY A 72 10.74 -15.78 -29.90
C GLY A 72 11.18 -14.38 -30.33
N GLN A 73 10.50 -13.32 -29.92
CA GLN A 73 10.85 -11.95 -30.30
C GLN A 73 11.79 -11.30 -29.28
N PRO A 74 12.76 -10.47 -29.72
CA PRO A 74 13.70 -9.81 -28.81
C PRO A 74 12.98 -8.80 -27.92
N VAL A 75 13.25 -8.87 -26.62
CA VAL A 75 12.80 -7.87 -25.64
C VAL A 75 13.85 -6.76 -25.57
N SER A 76 13.44 -5.51 -25.70
CA SER A 76 14.28 -4.34 -25.47
C SER A 76 13.80 -3.57 -24.25
N VAL A 77 14.71 -3.23 -23.33
CA VAL A 77 14.39 -2.41 -22.17
C VAL A 77 15.07 -1.05 -22.31
N ARG A 78 14.31 0.01 -22.04
CA ARG A 78 14.80 1.39 -22.14
C ARG A 78 14.45 2.17 -20.89
N GLU A 79 15.37 3.03 -20.45
CA GLU A 79 15.08 3.99 -19.39
C GLU A 79 14.13 5.08 -19.91
N VAL A 80 13.17 5.45 -19.08
CA VAL A 80 12.17 6.49 -19.37
C VAL A 80 12.81 7.87 -19.22
N THR A 81 13.03 8.55 -20.31
CA THR A 81 13.66 9.88 -20.31
C THR A 81 12.72 10.98 -20.79
N THR A 82 11.75 10.64 -21.64
CA THR A 82 10.84 11.60 -22.26
C THR A 82 9.49 11.67 -21.51
N ARG A 83 8.77 12.76 -21.75
CA ARG A 83 7.40 12.93 -21.21
C ARG A 83 6.42 11.90 -21.80
N GLY A 84 6.60 11.54 -23.07
CA GLY A 84 5.77 10.53 -23.72
C GLY A 84 5.95 9.15 -23.14
N GLU A 85 7.20 8.72 -22.92
CA GLU A 85 7.51 7.45 -22.25
C GLU A 85 7.00 7.42 -20.82
N ARG A 86 7.09 8.53 -20.08
CA ARG A 86 6.50 8.62 -18.74
C ARG A 86 4.98 8.46 -18.76
N ASP A 87 4.31 9.00 -19.76
CA ASP A 87 2.88 8.79 -19.97
C ASP A 87 2.54 7.32 -20.28
N GLN A 88 3.38 6.64 -21.09
CA GLN A 88 3.26 5.20 -21.34
C GLN A 88 3.48 4.40 -20.05
N PHE A 89 4.51 4.73 -19.27
CA PHE A 89 4.81 4.08 -17.98
C PHE A 89 3.60 4.17 -17.03
N VAL A 90 3.02 5.36 -16.87
CA VAL A 90 1.87 5.57 -15.98
C VAL A 90 0.65 4.80 -16.46
N LYS A 91 0.41 4.73 -17.79
CA LYS A 91 -0.81 4.14 -18.35
C LYS A 91 -0.73 2.63 -18.60
N PHE A 92 0.45 2.04 -18.57
CA PHE A 92 0.64 0.61 -18.85
C PHE A 92 -0.24 -0.32 -17.99
N PRO A 93 -0.46 -0.08 -16.67
CA PRO A 93 -1.34 -0.92 -15.85
C PRO A 93 -2.74 -1.12 -16.39
N TRP A 94 -3.32 -0.13 -17.09
CA TRP A 94 -4.65 -0.29 -17.70
C TRP A 94 -4.74 -1.43 -18.72
N ARG A 95 -3.61 -1.79 -19.34
CA ARG A 95 -3.52 -2.95 -20.23
C ARG A 95 -3.49 -4.26 -19.45
N ILE A 96 -2.74 -4.31 -18.35
CA ILE A 96 -2.59 -5.51 -17.50
C ILE A 96 -3.90 -5.83 -16.80
N TYR A 97 -4.56 -4.81 -16.24
CA TYR A 97 -5.76 -4.98 -15.42
C TYR A 97 -7.08 -4.81 -16.20
N ALA A 98 -7.03 -4.89 -17.53
CA ALA A 98 -8.23 -4.80 -18.34
C ALA A 98 -9.24 -5.89 -17.93
N GLY A 99 -10.43 -5.49 -17.45
CA GLY A 99 -11.46 -6.39 -16.97
C GLY A 99 -11.33 -6.86 -15.51
N ASP A 100 -10.24 -6.52 -14.80
CA ASP A 100 -10.11 -6.83 -13.37
C ASP A 100 -10.95 -5.86 -12.53
N LYS A 101 -12.06 -6.36 -11.97
CA LYS A 101 -12.97 -5.57 -11.12
C LYS A 101 -12.41 -5.25 -9.74
N ASN A 102 -11.37 -5.96 -9.29
CA ASN A 102 -10.76 -5.77 -7.99
C ASN A 102 -9.66 -4.71 -8.02
N TRP A 103 -9.12 -4.41 -9.19
CA TRP A 103 -8.14 -3.34 -9.35
C TRP A 103 -8.76 -1.95 -9.21
N ALA A 104 -8.08 -1.04 -8.55
CA ALA A 104 -8.45 0.36 -8.45
C ALA A 104 -7.47 1.23 -9.24
N PRO A 105 -7.85 1.72 -10.44
CA PRO A 105 -7.01 2.62 -11.22
C PRO A 105 -6.65 3.88 -10.44
N PRO A 106 -5.36 4.22 -10.28
CA PRO A 106 -4.97 5.46 -9.63
C PRO A 106 -5.42 6.67 -10.46
N LEU A 107 -5.67 7.79 -9.82
CA LEU A 107 -5.89 9.04 -10.55
C LEU A 107 -4.63 9.42 -11.33
N LEU A 108 -4.76 9.62 -12.65
CA LEU A 108 -3.63 9.90 -13.53
C LEU A 108 -2.81 11.12 -13.09
N ILE A 109 -3.48 12.10 -12.48
CA ILE A 109 -2.81 13.30 -11.96
C ILE A 109 -1.92 12.96 -10.76
N GLU A 110 -2.36 12.08 -9.86
CA GLU A 110 -1.60 11.64 -8.69
C GLU A 110 -0.46 10.71 -9.08
N ALA A 111 -0.72 9.74 -9.98
CA ALA A 111 0.32 8.85 -10.49
C ALA A 111 1.46 9.61 -11.19
N LYS A 112 1.15 10.69 -11.92
CA LYS A 112 2.16 11.57 -12.53
C LYS A 112 2.91 12.41 -11.49
N ALA A 113 2.22 12.91 -10.46
CA ALA A 113 2.83 13.69 -9.40
C ALA A 113 3.79 12.84 -8.56
N PHE A 114 3.44 11.58 -8.28
CA PHE A 114 4.27 10.61 -7.56
C PHE A 114 5.62 10.35 -8.26
N LEU A 115 5.64 10.40 -9.59
CA LEU A 115 6.86 10.22 -10.41
C LEU A 115 7.59 11.53 -10.75
N ASP A 116 7.13 12.67 -10.22
CA ASP A 116 7.74 13.97 -10.51
C ASP A 116 8.99 14.20 -9.65
N ARG A 117 10.17 14.01 -10.25
CA ARG A 117 11.48 14.18 -9.59
C ARG A 117 11.67 15.56 -8.93
N LYS A 118 10.98 16.60 -9.42
CA LYS A 118 11.10 17.95 -8.87
C LYS A 118 10.25 18.19 -7.63
N LYS A 119 9.19 17.38 -7.46
CA LYS A 119 8.18 17.56 -6.41
C LYS A 119 8.25 16.51 -5.33
N HIS A 120 8.54 15.24 -5.70
CA HIS A 120 8.55 14.16 -4.75
C HIS A 120 9.76 14.26 -3.81
N PRO A 121 9.56 14.29 -2.47
CA PRO A 121 10.60 14.57 -1.50
C PRO A 121 11.70 13.51 -1.44
N PHE A 122 11.43 12.27 -1.82
CA PHE A 122 12.42 11.20 -1.92
C PHE A 122 13.67 11.60 -2.70
N TYR A 123 13.51 12.37 -3.79
CA TYR A 123 14.62 12.79 -4.63
C TYR A 123 15.55 13.86 -4.01
N LYS A 124 15.30 14.26 -2.76
CA LYS A 124 16.25 15.12 -2.00
C LYS A 124 17.43 14.33 -1.42
N HIS A 125 17.27 13.02 -1.23
CA HIS A 125 18.27 12.14 -0.63
C HIS A 125 18.49 10.85 -1.41
N GLY A 126 17.50 10.37 -2.15
CA GLY A 126 17.54 9.16 -2.95
C GLY A 126 17.53 9.43 -4.45
N ASP A 127 17.71 8.37 -5.22
CA ASP A 127 17.59 8.39 -6.69
C ASP A 127 16.76 7.21 -7.18
N ALA A 128 16.10 7.38 -8.34
CA ALA A 128 15.32 6.33 -8.95
C ALA A 128 15.31 6.45 -10.48
N ALA A 129 15.14 5.31 -11.14
CA ALA A 129 14.94 5.23 -12.59
C ALA A 129 13.68 4.43 -12.92
N LEU A 130 13.08 4.74 -14.05
CA LEU A 130 11.91 4.06 -14.60
C LEU A 130 12.33 3.36 -15.88
N PHE A 131 11.91 2.11 -16.06
CA PHE A 131 12.19 1.35 -17.27
C PHE A 131 10.92 0.82 -17.91
N LEU A 132 10.89 0.80 -19.22
CA LEU A 132 9.86 0.18 -20.05
C LEU A 132 10.46 -0.95 -20.89
N ALA A 133 9.79 -2.09 -20.91
CA ALA A 133 10.10 -3.19 -21.80
C ALA A 133 9.23 -3.14 -23.06
N TYR A 134 9.84 -3.40 -24.21
CA TYR A 134 9.22 -3.38 -25.52
C TYR A 134 9.43 -4.70 -26.26
N VAL A 135 8.38 -5.15 -26.94
CA VAL A 135 8.41 -6.24 -27.92
C VAL A 135 7.72 -5.70 -29.18
N ALA A 136 8.36 -5.80 -30.34
CA ALA A 136 7.86 -5.28 -31.61
C ALA A 136 7.37 -3.81 -31.56
N GLY A 137 8.00 -2.97 -30.72
CA GLY A 137 7.63 -1.57 -30.54
C GLY A 137 6.52 -1.30 -29.53
N GLU A 138 5.83 -2.34 -29.05
CA GLU A 138 4.76 -2.24 -28.06
C GLU A 138 5.30 -2.35 -26.63
N VAL A 139 4.77 -1.53 -25.71
CA VAL A 139 5.09 -1.63 -24.28
C VAL A 139 4.46 -2.90 -23.72
N VAL A 140 5.30 -3.77 -23.12
CA VAL A 140 4.89 -5.07 -22.57
C VAL A 140 5.22 -5.22 -21.08
N GLY A 141 5.92 -4.24 -20.49
CA GLY A 141 6.22 -4.23 -19.05
C GLY A 141 6.84 -2.92 -18.60
N ARG A 142 6.86 -2.70 -17.28
CA ARG A 142 7.48 -1.56 -16.63
C ARG A 142 8.07 -1.96 -15.28
N ILE A 143 9.07 -1.20 -14.81
CA ILE A 143 9.63 -1.33 -13.47
C ILE A 143 10.20 0.01 -13.02
N LEU A 144 10.03 0.33 -11.74
CA LEU A 144 10.75 1.38 -11.03
C LEU A 144 11.92 0.73 -10.28
N VAL A 145 13.07 1.36 -10.25
CA VAL A 145 14.19 0.99 -9.39
C VAL A 145 14.62 2.20 -8.60
N SER A 146 14.98 2.01 -7.32
CA SER A 146 15.38 3.12 -6.46
C SER A 146 16.53 2.75 -5.52
N ASP A 147 17.31 3.76 -5.17
CA ASP A 147 18.42 3.72 -4.25
C ASP A 147 18.20 4.76 -3.14
N ASP A 148 18.12 4.29 -1.91
CA ASP A 148 17.95 5.12 -0.71
C ASP A 148 19.20 5.05 0.19
N PRO A 149 20.13 6.00 0.09
CA PRO A 149 21.30 6.04 0.95
C PRO A 149 20.98 6.16 2.44
N ASN A 150 19.86 6.82 2.80
CA ASN A 150 19.45 6.96 4.21
C ASN A 150 19.06 5.60 4.81
N TYR A 151 18.35 4.77 4.02
CA TYR A 151 18.03 3.42 4.43
C TYR A 151 19.31 2.61 4.71
N ASN A 152 20.22 2.60 3.75
CA ASN A 152 21.47 1.85 3.85
C ASN A 152 22.33 2.31 5.03
N ALA A 153 22.41 3.62 5.26
CA ALA A 153 23.14 4.19 6.40
C ALA A 153 22.50 3.81 7.75
N GLN A 154 21.17 3.82 7.83
CA GLN A 154 20.42 3.50 9.06
C GLN A 154 20.56 2.01 9.43
N HIS A 155 20.53 1.11 8.44
CA HIS A 155 20.51 -0.34 8.67
C HIS A 155 21.86 -1.03 8.48
N GLY A 156 22.89 -0.31 8.06
CA GLY A 156 24.21 -0.92 7.73
C GLY A 156 24.13 -1.89 6.55
N THR A 157 23.20 -1.68 5.63
CA THR A 157 22.97 -2.53 4.44
C THR A 157 23.57 -1.92 3.18
N ASN A 158 23.56 -2.66 2.08
CA ASN A 158 23.97 -2.17 0.76
C ASN A 158 23.00 -2.62 -0.32
N GLN A 159 21.71 -2.28 -0.12
CA GLN A 159 20.62 -2.70 -0.97
C GLN A 159 20.02 -1.55 -1.77
N GLY A 160 19.34 -1.89 -2.87
CA GLY A 160 18.40 -1.03 -3.55
C GLY A 160 17.06 -1.71 -3.71
N THR A 161 16.04 -0.95 -4.13
CA THR A 161 14.68 -1.49 -4.23
C THR A 161 14.18 -1.48 -5.68
N PHE A 162 13.24 -2.39 -5.99
CA PHE A 162 12.40 -2.29 -7.19
C PHE A 162 10.94 -2.20 -6.81
N GLY A 163 10.16 -1.45 -7.60
CA GLY A 163 8.72 -1.26 -7.39
C GLY A 163 7.99 -1.04 -8.71
N MET A 164 6.69 -0.76 -8.65
CA MET A 164 5.83 -0.56 -9.83
C MET A 164 6.04 -1.60 -10.93
N PHE A 165 6.41 -2.84 -10.53
CA PHE A 165 6.64 -3.94 -11.46
C PHE A 165 5.32 -4.37 -12.10
N GLU A 166 5.27 -4.26 -13.42
CA GLU A 166 4.16 -4.77 -14.22
C GLU A 166 4.72 -5.45 -15.48
N SER A 167 4.21 -6.62 -15.80
CA SER A 167 4.64 -7.40 -16.96
C SER A 167 3.47 -8.18 -17.53
N ILE A 168 3.42 -8.35 -18.84
CA ILE A 168 2.62 -9.44 -19.40
C ILE A 168 3.13 -10.76 -18.84
N ASN A 169 2.32 -11.83 -18.93
CA ASN A 169 2.71 -13.17 -18.45
C ASN A 169 3.79 -13.81 -19.33
N ASP A 170 5.00 -13.25 -19.27
CA ASP A 170 6.14 -13.64 -20.08
C ASP A 170 7.43 -13.51 -19.28
N GLN A 171 8.14 -14.64 -19.07
CA GLN A 171 9.37 -14.67 -18.28
C GLN A 171 10.51 -13.89 -18.91
N GLY A 172 10.61 -13.86 -20.23
CA GLY A 172 11.65 -13.09 -20.94
C GLY A 172 11.49 -11.60 -20.71
N VAL A 173 10.25 -11.10 -20.69
CA VAL A 173 9.92 -9.70 -20.37
C VAL A 173 10.24 -9.37 -18.92
N ALA A 174 9.76 -10.20 -17.98
CA ALA A 174 10.02 -10.01 -16.56
C ALA A 174 11.52 -10.02 -16.25
N SER A 175 12.26 -11.03 -16.77
CA SER A 175 13.69 -11.14 -16.57
C SER A 175 14.46 -9.95 -17.16
N SER A 176 14.03 -9.44 -18.31
CA SER A 176 14.67 -8.26 -18.93
C SER A 176 14.52 -7.01 -18.06
N LEU A 177 13.33 -6.79 -17.48
CA LEU A 177 13.08 -5.68 -16.56
C LEU A 177 13.89 -5.80 -15.27
N LEU A 178 13.90 -6.98 -14.65
CA LEU A 178 14.63 -7.25 -13.40
C LEU A 178 16.14 -7.14 -13.62
N ASN A 179 16.66 -7.60 -14.76
CA ASN A 179 18.07 -7.42 -15.13
C ASN A 179 18.42 -5.93 -15.26
N ALA A 180 17.57 -5.14 -15.93
CA ALA A 180 17.81 -3.70 -16.08
C ALA A 180 17.82 -2.99 -14.72
N ALA A 181 16.93 -3.37 -13.80
CA ALA A 181 16.90 -2.87 -12.43
C ALA A 181 18.16 -3.26 -11.65
N ALA A 182 18.56 -4.54 -11.68
CA ALA A 182 19.76 -5.03 -11.03
C ALA A 182 21.03 -4.35 -11.57
N ASP A 183 21.15 -4.18 -12.89
CA ASP A 183 22.28 -3.49 -13.51
C ASP A 183 22.34 -2.01 -13.12
N TRP A 184 21.18 -1.34 -12.99
CA TRP A 184 21.14 0.04 -12.52
C TRP A 184 21.62 0.17 -11.06
N LEU A 185 21.27 -0.77 -10.19
CA LEU A 185 21.72 -0.85 -8.80
C LEU A 185 23.21 -1.20 -8.69
N ARG A 186 23.71 -2.19 -9.45
CA ARG A 186 25.14 -2.55 -9.48
C ARG A 186 26.02 -1.38 -9.87
N ARG A 187 25.62 -0.56 -10.86
CA ARG A 187 26.33 0.67 -11.24
C ARG A 187 26.43 1.69 -10.11
N ARG A 188 25.55 1.59 -9.09
CA ARG A 188 25.58 2.41 -7.86
C ARG A 188 26.28 1.71 -6.69
N GLY A 189 26.89 0.56 -6.94
CA GLY A 189 27.60 -0.22 -5.93
C GLY A 189 26.69 -0.98 -4.99
N ARG A 190 25.40 -1.18 -5.33
CA ARG A 190 24.49 -2.00 -4.55
C ARG A 190 24.69 -3.48 -4.87
N ASN A 191 24.60 -4.34 -3.84
CA ASN A 191 24.83 -5.77 -3.94
C ASN A 191 23.61 -6.64 -3.61
N GLU A 192 22.48 -6.00 -3.26
CA GLU A 192 21.21 -6.66 -3.00
C GLU A 192 20.05 -5.84 -3.62
N MET A 193 19.05 -6.56 -4.13
CA MET A 193 17.81 -5.95 -4.63
C MET A 193 16.62 -6.51 -3.86
N VAL A 194 15.79 -5.60 -3.32
CA VAL A 194 14.60 -5.92 -2.51
C VAL A 194 13.35 -5.31 -3.13
N GLY A 195 12.22 -5.99 -3.07
CA GLY A 195 10.95 -5.43 -3.57
C GLY A 195 9.81 -6.47 -3.68
N PRO A 196 8.67 -6.05 -4.26
CA PRO A 196 8.43 -4.71 -4.78
C PRO A 196 8.20 -3.67 -3.68
N ILE A 197 8.88 -2.52 -3.79
CA ILE A 197 8.79 -1.37 -2.89
C ILE A 197 8.88 -0.11 -3.76
N ASP A 198 7.89 0.77 -3.67
CA ASP A 198 7.90 2.04 -4.38
C ASP A 198 8.71 3.07 -3.58
N TYR A 199 9.96 3.32 -3.95
CA TYR A 199 10.96 4.16 -3.27
C TYR A 199 11.40 3.62 -1.90
N SER A 200 10.51 3.58 -0.91
CA SER A 200 10.76 3.06 0.44
C SER A 200 9.49 2.43 1.02
N THR A 201 9.59 1.77 2.18
CA THR A 201 8.44 1.16 2.87
C THR A 201 7.42 2.17 3.40
N ASN A 202 7.70 3.46 3.28
CA ASN A 202 6.74 4.55 3.55
C ASN A 202 5.69 4.71 2.44
N TYR A 203 5.86 4.04 1.30
CA TYR A 203 4.99 4.04 0.13
C TYR A 203 4.47 2.62 -0.14
N PRO A 204 3.63 2.40 -1.17
CA PRO A 204 3.12 1.08 -1.48
C PRO A 204 4.24 0.04 -1.64
N CYS A 205 4.10 -1.10 -0.98
CA CYS A 205 5.08 -2.18 -1.03
C CYS A 205 4.41 -3.56 -0.92
N GLY A 206 5.15 -4.60 -1.29
CA GLY A 206 4.72 -5.99 -1.28
C GLY A 206 3.94 -6.42 -2.52
N LEU A 207 4.17 -7.65 -2.94
CA LEU A 207 3.43 -8.35 -3.98
C LEU A 207 2.27 -9.12 -3.36
N LEU A 208 1.04 -8.92 -3.82
CA LEU A 208 -0.10 -9.72 -3.39
C LEU A 208 0.12 -11.19 -3.75
N VAL A 209 0.09 -12.09 -2.75
CA VAL A 209 0.25 -13.53 -2.93
C VAL A 209 -0.98 -14.33 -2.47
N GLU A 210 -1.83 -13.75 -1.61
CA GLU A 210 -3.10 -14.33 -1.15
C GLU A 210 -4.20 -13.26 -1.07
N GLY A 211 -5.46 -13.63 -1.29
CA GLY A 211 -6.63 -12.73 -1.17
C GLY A 211 -6.93 -11.91 -2.44
N PHE A 212 -6.68 -12.49 -3.62
CA PHE A 212 -6.89 -11.85 -4.94
C PHE A 212 -8.36 -11.57 -5.30
N ASP A 213 -9.29 -12.24 -4.64
CA ASP A 213 -10.74 -12.21 -4.90
C ASP A 213 -11.44 -11.01 -4.24
N THR A 214 -10.71 -10.22 -3.49
CA THR A 214 -11.22 -9.03 -2.81
C THR A 214 -10.67 -7.73 -3.40
N PRO A 215 -11.42 -6.61 -3.32
CA PRO A 215 -10.98 -5.34 -3.89
C PRO A 215 -9.65 -4.85 -3.32
N GLN A 216 -8.89 -4.15 -4.18
CA GLN A 216 -7.71 -3.38 -3.75
C GLN A 216 -8.15 -2.24 -2.84
N ARG A 217 -7.53 -2.11 -1.67
CA ARG A 217 -7.73 -1.01 -0.73
C ARG A 217 -6.77 0.14 -0.99
N VAL A 218 -7.15 1.32 -0.50
CA VAL A 218 -6.32 2.53 -0.66
C VAL A 218 -4.90 2.31 -0.14
N MET A 219 -3.88 2.77 -0.88
CA MET A 219 -2.46 2.62 -0.56
C MET A 219 -1.95 1.16 -0.46
N MET A 220 -2.69 0.19 -1.01
CA MET A 220 -2.25 -1.21 -1.09
C MET A 220 -2.03 -1.61 -2.54
N ASN A 221 -1.10 -2.53 -2.76
CA ASN A 221 -0.82 -3.06 -4.08
C ASN A 221 -1.91 -4.06 -4.53
N HIS A 222 -2.00 -4.24 -5.83
CA HIS A 222 -2.76 -5.28 -6.49
C HIS A 222 -1.97 -5.75 -7.71
N ASN A 223 -1.99 -7.05 -7.98
CA ASN A 223 -1.25 -7.62 -9.09
C ASN A 223 -1.87 -8.95 -9.55
N PRO A 224 -1.60 -9.37 -10.81
CA PRO A 224 -1.97 -10.71 -11.28
C PRO A 224 -1.27 -11.81 -10.50
N ARG A 225 -1.93 -12.97 -10.37
CA ARG A 225 -1.40 -14.15 -9.64
C ARG A 225 -0.05 -14.64 -10.18
N TYR A 226 0.20 -14.51 -11.47
CA TYR A 226 1.42 -15.02 -12.11
C TYR A 226 2.69 -14.21 -11.79
N TYR A 227 2.59 -13.04 -11.16
CA TYR A 227 3.77 -12.24 -10.83
C TYR A 227 4.70 -12.92 -9.85
N ALA A 228 4.18 -13.63 -8.85
CA ALA A 228 5.00 -14.36 -7.89
C ALA A 228 5.94 -15.33 -8.62
N ARG A 229 5.40 -16.13 -9.56
CA ARG A 229 6.19 -17.06 -10.38
C ARG A 229 7.24 -16.31 -11.22
N LEU A 230 6.90 -15.20 -11.87
CA LEU A 230 7.87 -14.43 -12.67
C LEU A 230 9.04 -13.91 -11.85
N LEU A 231 8.79 -13.49 -10.60
CA LEU A 231 9.83 -13.02 -9.69
C LEU A 231 10.70 -14.20 -9.17
N GLU A 232 10.06 -15.29 -8.76
CA GLU A 232 10.72 -16.49 -8.23
C GLU A 232 11.56 -17.20 -9.31
N ASP A 233 11.06 -17.31 -10.54
CA ASP A 233 11.82 -17.87 -11.68
C ASP A 233 13.05 -17.00 -12.04
N TRP A 234 13.05 -15.70 -11.67
CA TRP A 234 14.23 -14.84 -11.80
C TRP A 234 15.20 -14.93 -10.60
N ARG A 235 14.96 -15.82 -9.63
CA ARG A 235 15.76 -16.07 -8.41
C ARG A 235 15.49 -15.14 -7.23
N LEU A 236 14.40 -14.38 -7.24
CA LEU A 236 13.97 -13.67 -6.06
C LEU A 236 13.40 -14.67 -5.03
N THR A 237 13.80 -14.53 -3.78
CA THR A 237 13.33 -15.36 -2.66
C THR A 237 12.57 -14.52 -1.66
N LYS A 238 11.72 -15.16 -0.87
CA LYS A 238 10.94 -14.47 0.17
C LYS A 238 11.88 -13.79 1.16
N ALA A 239 11.70 -12.47 1.34
CA ALA A 239 12.33 -11.71 2.42
C ALA A 239 11.42 -11.64 3.65
N THR A 240 10.17 -11.23 3.49
CA THR A 240 9.16 -11.19 4.56
C THR A 240 7.76 -11.11 3.98
N ASP A 241 6.76 -11.55 4.75
CA ASP A 241 5.35 -11.38 4.42
C ASP A 241 4.73 -10.23 5.25
N LEU A 242 3.78 -9.55 4.62
CA LEU A 242 2.99 -8.47 5.18
C LEU A 242 1.52 -8.91 5.19
N TYR A 243 0.88 -8.82 6.35
CA TYR A 243 -0.51 -9.25 6.52
C TYR A 243 -1.46 -8.07 6.50
N ALA A 244 -2.56 -8.21 5.76
CA ALA A 244 -3.70 -7.32 5.84
C ALA A 244 -4.88 -8.05 6.50
N TRP A 245 -5.54 -7.35 7.39
CA TRP A 245 -6.59 -7.89 8.25
C TRP A 245 -7.91 -7.20 7.94
N TRP A 246 -8.97 -7.97 7.87
CA TRP A 246 -10.32 -7.42 7.76
C TRP A 246 -11.01 -7.43 9.11
N LEU A 247 -11.60 -6.31 9.48
CA LEU A 247 -12.36 -6.13 10.69
C LEU A 247 -13.74 -5.56 10.36
N ASP A 248 -14.78 -6.25 10.79
CA ASP A 248 -16.17 -5.82 10.69
C ASP A 248 -16.91 -6.07 12.03
N ASP A 249 -18.16 -5.67 12.13
CA ASP A 249 -18.96 -5.88 13.35
C ASP A 249 -19.68 -7.25 13.37
N SER A 250 -19.19 -8.24 12.63
CA SER A 250 -19.72 -9.59 12.70
C SER A 250 -19.48 -10.17 14.10
N GLY A 251 -20.49 -10.15 14.95
CA GLY A 251 -20.46 -10.79 16.26
C GLY A 251 -20.47 -9.86 17.49
N ASP A 252 -21.21 -8.77 17.44
CA ASP A 252 -21.42 -7.83 18.57
C ASP A 252 -20.11 -7.25 19.14
N MET A 253 -19.13 -7.07 18.28
CA MET A 253 -17.80 -6.70 18.69
C MET A 253 -17.79 -5.33 19.38
N LEU A 254 -18.50 -4.34 18.85
CA LEU A 254 -18.63 -3.02 19.46
C LEU A 254 -19.16 -3.12 20.91
N THR A 255 -20.17 -3.96 21.14
CA THR A 255 -20.75 -4.17 22.48
C THR A 255 -19.78 -4.82 23.46
N ARG A 256 -19.03 -5.82 23.01
CA ARG A 256 -18.03 -6.51 23.86
C ARG A 256 -16.85 -5.59 24.21
N TRP A 257 -16.39 -4.83 23.24
CA TRP A 257 -15.18 -4.03 23.39
C TRP A 257 -15.44 -2.65 23.99
N SER A 258 -16.64 -2.07 23.87
CA SER A 258 -17.00 -0.82 24.54
C SER A 258 -16.82 -0.92 26.06
N LYS A 259 -17.16 -2.08 26.64
CA LYS A 259 -16.92 -2.37 28.06
C LYS A 259 -15.43 -2.43 28.40
N LEU A 260 -14.62 -2.99 27.50
CA LEU A 260 -13.16 -3.03 27.69
C LEU A 260 -12.54 -1.65 27.52
N ALA A 261 -12.96 -0.90 26.48
CA ALA A 261 -12.50 0.47 26.26
C ALA A 261 -12.78 1.37 27.47
N THR A 262 -13.98 1.26 28.04
CA THR A 262 -14.35 1.98 29.28
C THR A 262 -13.44 1.60 30.45
N ARG A 263 -13.16 0.30 30.65
CA ARG A 263 -12.24 -0.17 31.70
C ARG A 263 -10.80 0.28 31.50
N LEU A 264 -10.33 0.29 30.23
CA LEU A 264 -8.98 0.76 29.90
C LEU A 264 -8.85 2.28 30.11
N ALA A 265 -9.87 3.05 29.70
CA ALA A 265 -9.93 4.48 29.95
C ALA A 265 -10.03 4.83 31.46
N GLN A 266 -10.74 4.03 32.24
CA GLN A 266 -10.89 4.20 33.69
C GLN A 266 -9.62 3.87 34.51
N ARG A 267 -8.73 3.05 33.96
CA ARG A 267 -7.39 2.78 34.55
C ARG A 267 -6.42 3.95 34.44
N GLY A 268 -6.85 5.02 33.85
CA GLY A 268 -6.60 6.38 34.24
C GLY A 268 -5.36 7.06 33.71
N SER A 269 -4.51 6.46 32.85
CA SER A 269 -3.35 7.22 32.35
C SER A 269 -3.35 7.40 30.81
N VAL A 270 -4.26 6.73 30.10
CA VAL A 270 -4.29 6.78 28.63
C VAL A 270 -5.42 7.66 28.13
N THR A 271 -5.08 8.75 27.46
CA THR A 271 -6.03 9.61 26.76
C THR A 271 -5.90 9.38 25.26
N VAL A 272 -7.01 9.12 24.55
CA VAL A 272 -7.05 9.03 23.08
C VAL A 272 -7.99 10.10 22.57
N ARG A 273 -7.49 10.96 21.71
CA ARG A 273 -8.23 12.08 21.11
C ARG A 273 -7.98 12.21 19.62
N PRO A 274 -8.91 12.80 18.85
CA PRO A 274 -8.61 13.23 17.49
C PRO A 274 -7.48 14.27 17.45
N VAL A 275 -6.69 14.25 16.37
CA VAL A 275 -5.80 15.37 16.05
C VAL A 275 -6.61 16.59 15.66
N ARG A 276 -6.11 17.80 15.92
CA ARG A 276 -6.78 19.05 15.57
C ARG A 276 -6.24 19.57 14.24
N PHE A 277 -7.02 19.50 13.19
CA PHE A 277 -6.62 20.04 11.89
C PHE A 277 -6.46 21.57 11.90
N ALA A 278 -7.01 22.26 12.90
CA ALA A 278 -6.78 23.68 13.14
C ALA A 278 -5.32 23.93 13.60
N ASP A 279 -4.75 23.03 14.39
CA ASP A 279 -3.38 23.12 14.94
C ASP A 279 -2.43 22.17 14.18
N PHE A 280 -2.62 22.02 12.87
CA PHE A 280 -2.04 20.96 12.05
C PHE A 280 -0.53 20.80 12.22
N ASP A 281 0.24 21.87 12.17
CA ASP A 281 1.70 21.78 12.22
C ASP A 281 2.20 21.28 13.59
N ALA A 282 1.56 21.69 14.69
CA ALA A 282 1.88 21.20 16.03
C ALA A 282 1.49 19.72 16.23
N GLU A 283 0.34 19.31 15.71
CA GLU A 283 -0.10 17.91 15.77
C GLU A 283 0.80 17.00 14.93
N ILE A 284 1.21 17.46 13.73
CA ILE A 284 2.13 16.72 12.87
C ILE A 284 3.50 16.57 13.51
N ALA A 285 4.02 17.57 14.20
CA ALA A 285 5.27 17.47 14.95
C ALA A 285 5.20 16.40 16.05
N ARG A 286 4.07 16.29 16.77
CA ARG A 286 3.83 15.21 17.76
C ARG A 286 3.77 13.84 17.08
N CYS A 287 3.04 13.72 15.98
CA CYS A 287 2.95 12.47 15.22
C CYS A 287 4.32 12.03 14.66
N LEU A 288 5.13 12.96 14.14
CA LEU A 288 6.48 12.65 13.64
C LEU A 288 7.40 12.11 14.73
N LYS A 289 7.36 12.71 15.94
CA LYS A 289 8.12 12.20 17.08
C LYS A 289 7.73 10.76 17.38
N VAL A 290 6.43 10.50 17.53
CA VAL A 290 5.92 9.13 17.78
C VAL A 290 6.30 8.20 16.63
N TYR A 291 6.20 8.65 15.35
CA TYR A 291 6.55 7.85 14.18
C TYR A 291 7.99 7.36 14.24
N ASN A 292 8.93 8.26 14.46
CA ASN A 292 10.35 7.92 14.51
C ASN A 292 10.71 6.99 15.68
N GLU A 293 10.03 7.12 16.83
CA GLU A 293 10.27 6.27 18.01
C GLU A 293 9.57 4.91 17.91
N ALA A 294 8.33 4.86 17.38
CA ALA A 294 7.52 3.65 17.39
C ALA A 294 8.03 2.55 16.45
N TRP A 295 8.65 2.93 15.33
CA TRP A 295 9.10 1.99 14.30
C TRP A 295 10.62 1.87 14.17
N GLU A 296 11.41 2.57 14.99
CA GLU A 296 12.88 2.61 14.87
C GLU A 296 13.54 1.23 14.71
N LYS A 297 13.01 0.20 15.38
CA LYS A 297 13.52 -1.18 15.34
C LYS A 297 12.76 -2.09 14.37
N SER A 298 11.84 -1.54 13.58
CA SER A 298 11.03 -2.35 12.67
C SER A 298 11.79 -2.64 11.38
N TRP A 299 11.62 -3.85 10.87
CA TRP A 299 12.19 -4.25 9.58
C TRP A 299 11.75 -3.30 8.46
N GLY A 300 12.67 -2.91 7.63
CA GLY A 300 12.38 -2.06 6.48
C GLY A 300 12.06 -0.60 6.81
N PHE A 301 12.00 -0.22 8.08
CA PHE A 301 11.68 1.15 8.47
C PHE A 301 12.84 2.10 8.15
N VAL A 302 12.52 3.23 7.53
CA VAL A 302 13.43 4.36 7.37
C VAL A 302 12.82 5.60 7.99
N LYS A 303 13.62 6.32 8.78
CA LYS A 303 13.17 7.59 9.37
C LYS A 303 12.83 8.56 8.24
N MET A 304 11.61 9.07 8.28
CA MET A 304 11.23 10.15 7.37
C MET A 304 11.92 11.45 7.77
N THR A 305 12.37 12.20 6.78
CA THR A 305 12.72 13.60 6.99
C THR A 305 11.46 14.41 7.31
N ASP A 306 11.61 15.53 8.02
CA ASP A 306 10.48 16.42 8.33
C ASP A 306 9.71 16.82 7.07
N ALA A 307 10.44 17.04 5.97
CA ALA A 307 9.85 17.41 4.69
C ALA A 307 9.01 16.29 4.06
N GLU A 308 9.45 15.03 4.17
CA GLU A 308 8.70 13.86 3.68
C GLU A 308 7.45 13.62 4.51
N PHE A 309 7.60 13.64 5.84
CA PHE A 309 6.46 13.42 6.74
C PHE A 309 5.40 14.51 6.58
N LEU A 310 5.82 15.79 6.52
CA LEU A 310 4.92 16.91 6.30
C LEU A 310 4.23 16.84 4.92
N HIS A 311 4.96 16.43 3.88
CA HIS A 311 4.40 16.24 2.54
C HIS A 311 3.32 15.16 2.55
N LEU A 312 3.63 13.98 3.10
CA LEU A 312 2.68 12.87 3.24
C LEU A 312 1.47 13.26 4.09
N ALA A 313 1.68 13.94 5.22
CA ALA A 313 0.60 14.37 6.09
C ALA A 313 -0.34 15.39 5.41
N ARG A 314 0.21 16.33 4.63
CA ARG A 314 -0.59 17.28 3.83
C ARG A 314 -1.38 16.59 2.73
N ASP A 315 -0.81 15.57 2.11
CA ASP A 315 -1.51 14.81 1.08
C ASP A 315 -2.63 13.96 1.70
N LEU A 316 -2.38 13.29 2.81
CA LEU A 316 -3.39 12.53 3.53
C LEU A 316 -4.50 13.40 4.13
N LYS A 317 -4.17 14.62 4.60
CA LYS A 317 -5.16 15.57 5.14
C LYS A 317 -6.30 15.86 4.16
N LYS A 318 -6.03 15.81 2.85
CA LYS A 318 -7.06 16.06 1.81
C LYS A 318 -8.19 15.04 1.84
N TYR A 319 -7.91 13.87 2.39
CA TYR A 319 -8.78 12.71 2.38
C TYR A 319 -9.16 12.24 3.79
N ALA A 320 -8.39 12.63 4.80
CA ALA A 320 -8.57 12.19 6.17
C ALA A 320 -9.84 12.80 6.79
N VAL A 321 -10.51 11.99 7.60
CA VAL A 321 -11.55 12.43 8.53
C VAL A 321 -10.85 12.71 9.85
N GLU A 322 -11.01 13.91 10.41
CA GLU A 322 -10.32 14.38 11.63
C GLU A 322 -10.50 13.40 12.79
N ASP A 323 -11.74 12.94 13.00
CA ASP A 323 -12.09 12.00 14.07
C ASP A 323 -11.51 10.56 13.88
N LEU A 324 -10.93 10.26 12.72
CA LEU A 324 -10.26 8.99 12.41
C LEU A 324 -8.73 9.11 12.43
N VAL A 325 -8.19 10.29 12.72
CA VAL A 325 -6.75 10.51 12.95
C VAL A 325 -6.56 10.76 14.44
N LEU A 326 -6.07 9.75 15.15
CA LEU A 326 -6.06 9.72 16.61
C LEU A 326 -4.65 9.86 17.17
N LEU A 327 -4.50 10.64 18.24
CA LEU A 327 -3.29 10.74 19.05
C LEU A 327 -3.59 10.17 20.45
N ALA A 328 -2.68 9.36 20.97
CA ALA A 328 -2.73 8.87 22.34
C ALA A 328 -1.65 9.55 23.18
N GLU A 329 -2.00 9.89 24.41
CA GLU A 329 -1.10 10.40 25.42
C GLU A 329 -1.20 9.51 26.67
N VAL A 330 -0.07 9.23 27.30
CA VAL A 330 0.02 8.53 28.58
C VAL A 330 0.71 9.45 29.55
N ASP A 331 0.03 9.81 30.64
CA ASP A 331 0.54 10.75 31.65
C ASP A 331 0.99 12.11 31.03
N GLY A 332 0.30 12.57 29.98
CA GLY A 332 0.60 13.79 29.23
C GLY A 332 1.72 13.68 28.18
N GLU A 333 2.33 12.50 28.03
CA GLU A 333 3.37 12.25 27.04
C GLU A 333 2.79 11.60 25.76
N PRO A 334 3.13 12.06 24.55
CA PRO A 334 2.70 11.40 23.30
C PRO A 334 3.16 9.93 23.27
N ALA A 335 2.18 9.02 23.23
CA ALA A 335 2.39 7.59 23.37
C ALA A 335 2.15 6.80 22.07
N GLY A 336 1.36 7.35 21.19
CA GLY A 336 1.02 6.70 19.93
C GLY A 336 0.18 7.58 19.02
N PHE A 337 0.08 7.21 17.75
CA PHE A 337 -0.90 7.77 16.82
C PHE A 337 -1.42 6.73 15.86
N CYS A 338 -2.60 7.00 15.32
CA CYS A 338 -3.29 6.13 14.37
C CYS A 338 -3.92 6.97 13.26
N VAL A 339 -3.84 6.48 12.04
CA VAL A 339 -4.48 7.09 10.87
C VAL A 339 -5.38 6.05 10.21
N THR A 340 -6.69 6.25 10.29
CA THR A 340 -7.67 5.48 9.54
C THR A 340 -8.25 6.37 8.44
N LEU A 341 -8.13 5.92 7.20
CA LEU A 341 -8.60 6.62 6.01
C LEU A 341 -9.89 6.00 5.50
N PRO A 342 -10.83 6.78 4.97
CA PRO A 342 -11.85 6.24 4.08
C PRO A 342 -11.20 5.46 2.92
N ASP A 343 -11.78 4.36 2.47
CA ASP A 343 -11.25 3.65 1.30
C ASP A 343 -11.59 4.40 0.00
N PHE A 344 -10.72 5.36 -0.35
CA PHE A 344 -10.91 6.17 -1.58
C PHE A 344 -10.97 5.36 -2.85
N ASN A 345 -10.44 4.15 -2.85
CA ASN A 345 -10.54 3.28 -4.02
C ASN A 345 -12.00 2.97 -4.37
N GLU A 346 -12.92 2.98 -3.40
CA GLU A 346 -14.36 2.85 -3.69
C GLU A 346 -14.87 4.04 -4.51
N ALA A 347 -14.40 5.25 -4.21
CA ALA A 347 -14.83 6.46 -4.91
C ALA A 347 -14.11 6.67 -6.26
N THR A 348 -12.83 6.29 -6.35
CA THR A 348 -12.00 6.54 -7.54
C THR A 348 -12.08 5.44 -8.60
N ARG A 349 -12.31 4.18 -8.22
CA ARG A 349 -12.41 3.03 -9.14
C ARG A 349 -13.34 3.29 -10.33
N PRO A 350 -14.59 3.82 -10.15
CA PRO A 350 -15.49 4.08 -11.27
C PRO A 350 -15.03 5.21 -12.21
N LEU A 351 -14.01 5.98 -11.82
CA LEU A 351 -13.48 7.09 -12.63
C LEU A 351 -12.45 6.64 -13.65
N ASN A 352 -11.96 5.41 -13.50
CA ASN A 352 -10.92 4.84 -14.37
C ASN A 352 -9.72 5.79 -14.56
N GLY A 353 -9.28 6.42 -13.46
CA GLY A 353 -8.14 7.33 -13.39
C GLY A 353 -8.38 8.76 -13.92
N ARG A 354 -9.58 9.12 -14.37
CA ARG A 354 -9.86 10.39 -15.05
C ARG A 354 -10.78 11.32 -14.24
N LEU A 355 -10.31 12.53 -13.97
CA LEU A 355 -11.14 13.60 -13.35
C LEU A 355 -11.85 14.47 -14.40
N THR A 356 -11.40 14.43 -15.65
CA THR A 356 -12.00 15.20 -16.76
C THR A 356 -12.37 14.27 -17.92
N THR A 357 -13.46 14.56 -18.59
CA THR A 357 -13.91 13.89 -19.82
C THR A 357 -14.28 15.00 -20.82
N TRP A 358 -13.68 14.98 -22.02
CA TRP A 358 -13.83 16.03 -23.03
C TRP A 358 -13.55 17.46 -22.52
N GLY A 359 -12.57 17.59 -21.60
CA GLY A 359 -12.25 18.89 -20.96
C GLY A 359 -13.18 19.33 -19.85
N LEU A 360 -14.32 18.66 -19.63
CA LEU A 360 -15.28 18.96 -18.56
C LEU A 360 -14.92 18.18 -17.29
N PRO A 361 -15.17 18.72 -16.08
CA PRO A 361 -14.83 18.11 -14.79
C PRO A 361 -15.83 17.02 -14.35
N ILE A 362 -16.32 16.22 -15.30
CA ILE A 362 -17.34 15.17 -15.05
C ILE A 362 -16.83 14.16 -14.01
N GLY A 363 -15.57 13.72 -14.12
CA GLY A 363 -14.97 12.80 -13.17
C GLY A 363 -14.85 13.42 -11.78
N LEU A 364 -14.56 14.71 -11.66
CA LEU A 364 -14.49 15.40 -10.37
C LEU A 364 -15.88 15.43 -9.68
N VAL A 365 -16.94 15.73 -10.43
CA VAL A 365 -18.31 15.70 -9.89
C VAL A 365 -18.68 14.28 -9.42
N LYS A 366 -18.35 13.25 -10.24
CA LYS A 366 -18.55 11.85 -9.85
C LYS A 366 -17.75 11.50 -8.59
N LEU A 367 -16.48 11.92 -8.49
CA LEU A 367 -15.65 11.69 -7.30
C LEU A 367 -16.34 12.26 -6.05
N LEU A 368 -16.74 13.53 -6.07
CA LEU A 368 -17.39 14.18 -4.93
C LEU A 368 -18.70 13.48 -4.49
N ARG A 369 -19.46 12.95 -5.46
CA ARG A 369 -20.64 12.14 -5.17
C ARG A 369 -20.27 10.80 -4.55
N ASN A 370 -19.30 10.08 -5.14
CA ASN A 370 -18.88 8.74 -4.70
C ASN A 370 -18.22 8.78 -3.32
N MET A 371 -17.50 9.84 -2.98
CA MET A 371 -16.90 10.01 -1.64
C MET A 371 -17.94 9.93 -0.51
N ARG A 372 -19.18 10.35 -0.75
CA ARG A 372 -20.27 10.23 0.21
C ARG A 372 -20.82 8.81 0.36
N GLN A 373 -20.42 7.91 -0.52
CA GLN A 373 -20.90 6.53 -0.59
C GLN A 373 -19.85 5.50 -0.14
N ILE A 374 -18.69 5.98 0.33
CA ILE A 374 -17.64 5.11 0.87
C ILE A 374 -18.21 4.33 2.07
N LYS A 375 -18.04 3.02 2.05
CA LYS A 375 -18.58 2.09 3.05
C LYS A 375 -17.50 1.38 3.85
N THR A 376 -16.24 1.54 3.50
CA THR A 376 -15.15 0.90 4.22
C THR A 376 -14.02 1.87 4.51
N GLY A 377 -13.23 1.55 5.54
CA GLY A 377 -12.05 2.31 5.90
C GLY A 377 -10.78 1.47 5.79
N ARG A 378 -9.64 2.13 5.93
CA ARG A 378 -8.34 1.48 6.09
C ARG A 378 -7.53 2.16 7.19
N MET A 379 -7.19 1.40 8.23
CA MET A 379 -6.22 1.82 9.25
C MET A 379 -4.82 1.64 8.65
N ALA A 380 -4.32 2.72 8.05
CA ALA A 380 -3.05 2.72 7.31
C ALA A 380 -1.83 2.84 8.22
N VAL A 381 -2.00 3.50 9.37
CA VAL A 381 -0.93 3.72 10.34
C VAL A 381 -1.47 3.45 11.74
N LEU A 382 -0.76 2.64 12.51
CA LEU A 382 -0.95 2.46 13.94
C LEU A 382 0.42 2.30 14.58
N GLY A 383 0.85 3.27 15.36
CA GLY A 383 2.12 3.26 16.05
C GLY A 383 1.98 3.56 17.52
N VAL A 384 2.68 2.78 18.33
CA VAL A 384 2.77 2.97 19.79
C VAL A 384 4.22 2.89 20.21
N VAL A 385 4.70 3.91 20.89
CA VAL A 385 6.05 3.97 21.45
C VAL A 385 6.31 2.77 22.37
N GLU A 386 7.46 2.15 22.29
CA GLU A 386 7.77 0.85 22.91
C GLU A 386 7.39 0.77 24.38
N LYS A 387 7.71 1.79 25.17
CA LYS A 387 7.41 1.84 26.62
C LYS A 387 5.91 1.82 26.96
N PHE A 388 5.04 2.15 25.99
CA PHE A 388 3.60 2.21 26.18
C PHE A 388 2.81 1.06 25.51
N ARG A 389 3.49 0.14 24.78
CA ARG A 389 2.84 -0.92 23.99
C ARG A 389 1.91 -1.85 24.78
N ARG A 390 2.12 -2.01 26.10
CA ARG A 390 1.31 -2.89 26.95
C ARG A 390 0.25 -2.14 27.78
N ARG A 391 0.00 -0.87 27.45
CA ARG A 391 -0.98 -0.03 28.17
C ARG A 391 -2.38 -0.05 27.52
N GLY A 392 -2.63 -0.84 26.47
CA GLY A 392 -3.93 -0.91 25.77
C GLY A 392 -4.14 0.19 24.74
N VAL A 393 -3.09 0.94 24.37
CA VAL A 393 -3.18 2.06 23.41
C VAL A 393 -3.61 1.57 22.03
N ALA A 394 -3.04 0.45 21.54
CA ALA A 394 -3.37 -0.09 20.24
C ALA A 394 -4.85 -0.55 20.16
N GLU A 395 -5.30 -1.24 21.20
CA GLU A 395 -6.70 -1.66 21.33
C GLU A 395 -7.65 -0.45 21.32
N LEU A 396 -7.31 0.61 22.07
CA LEU A 396 -8.12 1.83 22.10
C LEU A 396 -8.18 2.52 20.75
N PHE A 397 -7.08 2.58 19.98
CA PHE A 397 -7.08 3.12 18.62
C PHE A 397 -8.01 2.34 17.70
N ILE A 398 -7.90 1.00 17.69
CA ILE A 398 -8.75 0.14 16.86
C ILE A 398 -10.22 0.35 17.22
N LEU A 399 -10.54 0.33 18.53
CA LEU A 399 -11.91 0.48 19.00
C LEU A 399 -12.50 1.84 18.68
N ARG A 400 -11.77 2.94 18.91
CA ARG A 400 -12.27 4.29 18.62
C ARG A 400 -12.44 4.52 17.12
N SER A 401 -11.51 4.03 16.30
CA SER A 401 -11.65 4.10 14.84
C SER A 401 -12.82 3.28 14.33
N LEU A 402 -13.06 2.09 14.90
CA LEU A 402 -14.17 1.22 14.54
C LEU A 402 -15.51 1.86 14.97
N GLU A 403 -15.60 2.31 16.22
CA GLU A 403 -16.78 2.98 16.76
C GLU A 403 -17.19 4.18 15.89
N HIS A 404 -16.26 5.09 15.64
CA HIS A 404 -16.55 6.28 14.81
C HIS A 404 -16.87 5.90 13.36
N GLY A 405 -16.09 5.00 12.76
CA GLY A 405 -16.30 4.54 11.39
C GLY A 405 -17.68 3.91 11.19
N MET A 406 -18.09 3.02 12.08
CA MET A 406 -19.36 2.30 11.94
C MET A 406 -20.55 3.14 12.37
N LEU A 407 -20.49 3.78 13.56
CA LEU A 407 -21.64 4.48 14.11
C LEU A 407 -21.87 5.87 13.50
N SER A 408 -20.78 6.59 13.18
CA SER A 408 -20.90 7.98 12.68
C SER A 408 -20.80 8.07 11.15
N LEU A 409 -19.99 7.23 10.51
CA LEU A 409 -19.77 7.27 9.06
C LEU A 409 -20.50 6.15 8.29
N GLY A 410 -21.07 5.17 9.00
CA GLY A 410 -21.82 4.05 8.41
C GLY A 410 -20.93 3.08 7.62
N TYR A 411 -19.67 2.89 8.06
CA TYR A 411 -18.78 1.89 7.47
C TYR A 411 -19.22 0.48 7.88
N THR A 412 -19.05 -0.47 6.95
CA THR A 412 -19.38 -1.87 7.17
C THR A 412 -18.16 -2.69 7.60
N GLY A 413 -16.97 -2.10 7.57
CA GLY A 413 -15.72 -2.73 7.98
C GLY A 413 -14.52 -1.89 7.59
N ALA A 414 -13.35 -2.36 8.00
CA ALA A 414 -12.09 -1.71 7.70
C ALA A 414 -10.97 -2.74 7.48
N GLU A 415 -10.02 -2.40 6.59
CA GLU A 415 -8.75 -3.07 6.53
C GLU A 415 -7.81 -2.49 7.58
N LEU A 416 -7.15 -3.36 8.36
CA LEU A 416 -6.03 -3.01 9.22
C LEU A 416 -4.74 -3.54 8.58
N GLY A 417 -3.77 -2.69 8.41
CA GLY A 417 -2.50 -3.16 7.86
C GLY A 417 -1.76 -2.16 6.98
N TRP A 418 -0.66 -2.60 6.50
CA TRP A 418 -0.10 -3.95 6.67
C TRP A 418 0.65 -4.12 8.03
N THR A 419 0.74 -5.34 8.49
CA THR A 419 1.58 -5.73 9.62
C THR A 419 2.63 -6.75 9.16
N LEU A 420 3.84 -6.69 9.72
CA LEU A 420 4.87 -7.70 9.46
C LEU A 420 4.46 -9.06 10.01
N GLU A 421 4.77 -10.16 9.28
CA GLU A 421 4.44 -11.53 9.72
C GLU A 421 4.99 -11.87 11.11
N HIS A 422 6.16 -11.35 11.46
CA HIS A 422 6.84 -11.59 12.74
C HIS A 422 6.51 -10.55 13.82
N ASN A 423 5.59 -9.60 13.57
CA ASN A 423 5.14 -8.67 14.59
C ASN A 423 3.99 -9.28 15.41
N ASP A 424 4.32 -10.29 16.22
CA ASP A 424 3.36 -11.07 17.02
C ASP A 424 2.46 -10.19 17.90
N LEU A 425 2.99 -9.10 18.45
CA LEU A 425 2.22 -8.27 19.39
C LEU A 425 1.00 -7.64 18.70
N ILE A 426 1.21 -6.99 17.55
CA ILE A 426 0.10 -6.34 16.83
C ILE A 426 -0.80 -7.38 16.15
N ASN A 427 -0.23 -8.45 15.59
CA ASN A 427 -0.99 -9.51 14.93
C ASN A 427 -1.98 -10.15 15.92
N ARG A 428 -1.52 -10.56 17.11
CA ARG A 428 -2.39 -11.09 18.17
C ARG A 428 -3.38 -10.05 18.70
N THR A 429 -3.00 -8.77 18.75
CA THR A 429 -3.93 -7.71 19.15
C THR A 429 -5.08 -7.59 18.14
N ILE A 430 -4.79 -7.61 16.85
CA ILE A 430 -5.80 -7.53 15.79
C ILE A 430 -6.70 -8.77 15.81
N GLU A 431 -6.15 -9.98 15.92
CA GLU A 431 -6.92 -11.23 16.04
C GLU A 431 -7.85 -11.20 17.27
N LYS A 432 -7.33 -10.74 18.41
CA LYS A 432 -8.09 -10.63 19.65
C LYS A 432 -9.28 -9.68 19.51
N VAL A 433 -9.15 -8.60 18.77
CA VAL A 433 -10.27 -7.69 18.47
C VAL A 433 -11.17 -8.20 17.32
N GLY A 434 -10.97 -9.42 16.83
CA GLY A 434 -11.82 -10.06 15.82
C GLY A 434 -11.37 -9.84 14.38
N GLY A 435 -10.20 -9.26 14.14
CA GLY A 435 -9.64 -9.11 12.80
C GLY A 435 -9.30 -10.48 12.19
N LYS A 436 -9.64 -10.65 10.93
CA LYS A 436 -9.36 -11.87 10.16
C LYS A 436 -8.31 -11.53 9.08
N ARG A 437 -7.18 -12.27 9.06
CA ARG A 437 -6.22 -12.14 7.97
C ARG A 437 -6.90 -12.55 6.67
N TYR A 438 -6.90 -11.67 5.67
CA TYR A 438 -7.61 -11.91 4.41
C TYR A 438 -6.74 -11.68 3.18
N LYS A 439 -5.59 -10.97 3.34
CA LYS A 439 -4.58 -10.82 2.29
C LYS A 439 -3.19 -11.02 2.86
N THR A 440 -2.31 -11.55 2.03
CA THR A 440 -0.88 -11.62 2.29
C THR A 440 -0.15 -10.97 1.13
N TYR A 441 0.78 -10.08 1.46
CA TYR A 441 1.71 -9.48 0.51
C TYR A 441 3.11 -9.96 0.83
N ARG A 442 3.94 -10.17 -0.18
CA ARG A 442 5.31 -10.66 -0.01
C ARG A 442 6.32 -9.67 -0.54
N LEU A 443 7.34 -9.45 0.25
CA LEU A 443 8.57 -8.81 -0.19
C LEU A 443 9.60 -9.89 -0.50
N TYR A 444 10.31 -9.67 -1.58
CA TYR A 444 11.35 -10.56 -2.08
C TYR A 444 12.70 -9.88 -2.01
N SER A 445 13.77 -10.66 -1.92
CA SER A 445 15.15 -10.17 -2.06
C SER A 445 16.02 -11.17 -2.82
N THR A 446 17.12 -10.67 -3.36
CA THR A 446 18.19 -11.48 -3.96
C THR A 446 19.50 -10.69 -3.99
N PRO A 447 20.65 -11.33 -3.79
CA PRO A 447 21.95 -10.76 -4.14
C PRO A 447 22.03 -10.41 -5.63
N ILE A 448 22.70 -9.30 -5.97
CA ILE A 448 22.87 -8.85 -7.35
C ILE A 448 24.33 -8.51 -7.66
#